data_233d3dcdcec23d3fe62821f214386473
#
_entry.id   233d3dcdcec23d3fe62821f214386473
#
_cell.length_a   1.000
_cell.length_b   1.000
_cell.length_c   1.000
_cell.angle_alpha   90.00
_cell.angle_beta   90.00
_cell.angle_gamma   90.00
#
_symmetry.space_group_name_H-M   'P 1'
#
loop_
_entity.id
_entity.type
_entity.pdbx_description
1 polymer ?
#
loop_
_entity_poly.entity_id
_entity_poly.type
_entity_poly.pdbx_seq_one_letter_code
_entity_poly.pdbx_strand_id
1 'polypeptide(L)'
;MTETVDNPSGIVVFDTETTGLDRKNDEIIQFSACDGEGNPLINTYLRPVRHTEWPGAMAVNGITPAMVADAPTLEEMSGRIKAVLESAKTLIGYNTPFDLGFVSSFFRPGKDVRVIDVMIDFARQYGEWDSYHEDYKWQKLVTAARYYGYEFKAHDSMNDVFATLFVHNQMRLRTAASSL
;
A
#
# COMPACT_ATOMS: atom_id res chain seq x y z
N MET A 1 26.50 3.11 -4.69
CA MET A 1 26.16 4.02 -3.57
C MET A 1 24.72 3.73 -3.21
N THR A 2 24.43 3.36 -1.97
CA THR A 2 23.05 3.17 -1.49
C THR A 2 22.39 4.55 -1.43
N GLU A 3 21.34 4.72 -2.18
CA GLU A 3 20.53 5.94 -2.18
C GLU A 3 19.87 6.07 -0.81
N THR A 4 20.18 7.11 -0.05
CA THR A 4 19.54 7.39 1.23
C THR A 4 18.26 8.16 1.01
N VAL A 5 17.18 7.73 1.64
CA VAL A 5 15.88 8.42 1.62
C VAL A 5 15.76 9.23 2.91
N ASP A 6 15.50 10.53 2.78
CA ASP A 6 15.18 11.37 3.93
C ASP A 6 13.75 11.06 4.40
N ASN A 7 13.65 10.41 5.56
CA ASN A 7 12.38 10.02 6.19
C ASN A 7 12.51 10.17 7.71
N PRO A 8 12.46 11.39 8.23
CA PRO A 8 12.64 11.65 9.66
C PRO A 8 11.55 11.03 10.53
N SER A 9 10.35 10.82 10.00
CA SER A 9 9.25 10.16 10.73
C SER A 9 9.54 8.67 11.00
N GLY A 10 10.35 8.05 10.15
CA GLY A 10 10.55 6.61 10.17
C GLY A 10 9.28 5.80 9.85
N ILE A 11 8.25 6.43 9.32
CA ILE A 11 7.01 5.80 8.87
C ILE A 11 7.00 5.80 7.34
N VAL A 12 6.66 4.66 6.74
CA VAL A 12 6.38 4.55 5.31
C VAL A 12 5.01 3.92 5.15
N VAL A 13 4.11 4.64 4.52
CA VAL A 13 2.81 4.13 4.05
C VAL A 13 2.97 3.84 2.56
N PHE A 14 2.61 2.64 2.12
CA PHE A 14 2.85 2.23 0.73
C PHE A 14 1.72 1.35 0.20
N ASP A 15 1.61 1.33 -1.12
CA ASP A 15 0.61 0.57 -1.86
C ASP A 15 1.13 0.24 -3.27
N THR A 16 0.60 -0.82 -3.88
CA THR A 16 0.96 -1.28 -5.22
C THR A 16 -0.27 -1.55 -6.07
N GLU A 17 -0.23 -1.11 -7.34
CA GLU A 17 -1.12 -1.64 -8.37
C GLU A 17 -0.39 -2.69 -9.21
N THR A 18 -1.10 -3.74 -9.59
CA THR A 18 -0.51 -4.93 -10.20
C THR A 18 -1.30 -5.38 -11.43
N THR A 19 -0.70 -6.23 -12.26
CA THR A 19 -1.36 -6.85 -13.42
C THR A 19 -2.39 -7.92 -13.02
N GLY A 20 -2.38 -8.35 -11.76
CA GLY A 20 -3.28 -9.35 -11.19
C GLY A 20 -2.93 -9.68 -9.75
N LEU A 21 -3.46 -10.78 -9.21
CA LEU A 21 -3.38 -11.12 -7.78
C LEU A 21 -2.32 -12.18 -7.44
N ASP A 22 -1.74 -12.81 -8.44
CA ASP A 22 -0.74 -13.88 -8.24
C ASP A 22 0.67 -13.31 -8.17
N ARG A 23 1.21 -13.21 -6.97
CA ARG A 23 2.57 -12.71 -6.68
C ARG A 23 3.71 -13.41 -7.43
N LYS A 24 3.47 -14.61 -7.98
CA LYS A 24 4.49 -15.37 -8.75
C LYS A 24 4.44 -15.02 -10.23
N ASN A 25 3.24 -14.77 -10.74
CA ASN A 25 3.01 -14.59 -12.16
C ASN A 25 2.72 -13.15 -12.53
N ASP A 26 2.08 -12.38 -11.65
CA ASP A 26 1.75 -10.98 -11.92
C ASP A 26 2.89 -10.01 -11.56
N GLU A 27 2.78 -8.76 -12.04
CA GLU A 27 3.82 -7.74 -11.96
C GLU A 27 3.25 -6.44 -11.38
N ILE A 28 4.10 -5.70 -10.65
CA ILE A 28 3.75 -4.35 -10.18
C ILE A 28 3.76 -3.41 -11.39
N ILE A 29 2.71 -2.59 -11.53
CA ILE A 29 2.57 -1.57 -12.57
C ILE A 29 2.46 -0.15 -12.02
N GLN A 30 2.25 0.02 -10.70
CA GLN A 30 2.44 1.28 -9.99
C GLN A 30 2.91 0.98 -8.57
N PHE A 31 3.83 1.79 -8.07
CA PHE A 31 4.28 1.76 -6.68
C PHE A 31 4.25 3.17 -6.12
N SER A 32 3.63 3.34 -4.96
CA SER A 32 3.55 4.62 -4.27
C SER A 32 3.86 4.48 -2.80
N ALA A 33 4.51 5.49 -2.23
CA ALA A 33 4.72 5.61 -0.80
C ALA A 33 4.80 7.07 -0.35
N CYS A 34 4.33 7.33 0.87
CA CYS A 34 4.56 8.57 1.57
C CYS A 34 5.14 8.33 2.97
N ASP A 35 5.63 9.39 3.61
CA ASP A 35 6.03 9.38 5.01
C ASP A 35 4.83 9.51 5.96
N GLY A 36 5.09 9.57 7.28
CA GLY A 36 4.05 9.69 8.30
C GLY A 36 3.32 11.04 8.32
N GLU A 37 3.84 12.06 7.67
CA GLU A 37 3.24 13.38 7.49
C GLU A 37 2.46 13.50 6.17
N GLY A 38 2.54 12.48 5.30
CA GLY A 38 1.90 12.47 3.99
C GLY A 38 2.75 13.10 2.88
N ASN A 39 4.05 13.33 3.09
CA ASN A 39 4.93 13.78 2.02
C ASN A 39 5.28 12.61 1.10
N PRO A 40 5.07 12.71 -0.22
CA PRO A 40 5.41 11.64 -1.15
C PRO A 40 6.91 11.31 -1.12
N LEU A 41 7.26 10.04 -0.92
CA LEU A 41 8.61 9.51 -1.01
C LEU A 41 8.90 8.96 -2.42
N ILE A 42 7.87 8.34 -3.02
CA ILE A 42 7.89 7.82 -4.38
C ILE A 42 6.47 7.66 -4.89
N ASN A 43 6.25 7.96 -6.15
CA ASN A 43 5.05 7.63 -6.92
C ASN A 43 5.49 7.37 -8.36
N THR A 44 5.42 6.14 -8.82
CA THR A 44 5.92 5.77 -10.14
C THR A 44 5.10 4.67 -10.77
N TYR A 45 4.82 4.82 -12.07
CA TYR A 45 4.42 3.69 -12.89
C TYR A 45 5.63 2.79 -13.16
N LEU A 46 5.33 1.51 -13.39
CA LEU A 46 6.33 0.50 -13.72
C LEU A 46 5.87 -0.27 -14.96
N ARG A 47 6.76 -0.42 -15.92
CA ARG A 47 6.50 -1.20 -17.13
C ARG A 47 6.71 -2.68 -16.83
N PRO A 48 5.65 -3.50 -16.95
CA PRO A 48 5.81 -4.96 -16.80
C PRO A 48 6.63 -5.52 -17.98
N VAL A 49 7.34 -6.60 -17.74
CA VAL A 49 8.21 -7.23 -18.76
C VAL A 49 7.65 -8.53 -19.30
N ARG A 50 6.70 -9.15 -18.56
CA ARG A 50 6.07 -10.42 -18.95
C ARG A 50 4.66 -10.24 -19.48
N HIS A 51 3.92 -9.25 -18.96
CA HIS A 51 2.55 -8.98 -19.35
C HIS A 51 2.48 -7.86 -20.39
N THR A 52 1.76 -8.10 -21.47
CA THR A 52 1.44 -7.10 -22.49
C THR A 52 0.02 -6.55 -22.30
N GLU A 53 -0.85 -7.29 -21.60
CA GLU A 53 -2.24 -6.96 -21.32
C GLU A 53 -2.66 -7.50 -19.95
N TRP A 54 -3.56 -6.80 -19.27
CA TRP A 54 -4.15 -7.17 -17.97
C TRP A 54 -5.58 -6.67 -17.83
N PRO A 55 -6.52 -7.11 -18.69
CA PRO A 55 -7.86 -6.55 -18.75
C PRO A 55 -8.64 -6.63 -17.43
N GLY A 56 -8.42 -7.68 -16.64
CA GLY A 56 -9.05 -7.83 -15.34
C GLY A 56 -8.58 -6.78 -14.32
N ALA A 57 -7.27 -6.58 -14.17
CA ALA A 57 -6.72 -5.57 -13.29
C ALA A 57 -6.99 -4.15 -13.83
N MET A 58 -6.88 -3.94 -15.15
CA MET A 58 -7.19 -2.68 -15.80
C MET A 58 -8.63 -2.23 -15.55
N ALA A 59 -9.59 -3.15 -15.50
CA ALA A 59 -10.98 -2.83 -15.16
C ALA A 59 -11.14 -2.31 -13.72
N VAL A 60 -10.20 -2.62 -12.83
CA VAL A 60 -10.19 -2.19 -11.42
C VAL A 60 -9.39 -0.92 -11.25
N ASN A 61 -8.11 -0.91 -11.66
CA ASN A 61 -7.18 0.19 -11.39
C ASN A 61 -7.10 1.24 -12.52
N GLY A 62 -7.63 0.94 -13.70
CA GLY A 62 -7.64 1.86 -14.84
C GLY A 62 -6.27 2.06 -15.52
N ILE A 63 -5.22 1.37 -15.07
CA ILE A 63 -3.88 1.50 -15.64
C ILE A 63 -3.81 0.67 -16.91
N THR A 64 -3.64 1.35 -18.05
CA THR A 64 -3.55 0.73 -19.36
C THR A 64 -2.09 0.41 -19.74
N PRO A 65 -1.84 -0.53 -20.67
CA PRO A 65 -0.50 -0.78 -21.18
C PRO A 65 0.18 0.48 -21.75
N ALA A 66 -0.60 1.36 -22.39
CA ALA A 66 -0.08 2.62 -22.95
C ALA A 66 0.43 3.59 -21.86
N MET A 67 -0.20 3.61 -20.67
CA MET A 67 0.23 4.49 -19.57
C MET A 67 1.60 4.13 -19.01
N VAL A 68 1.97 2.86 -19.10
CA VAL A 68 3.23 2.34 -18.52
C VAL A 68 4.30 2.02 -19.57
N ALA A 69 4.01 2.24 -20.85
CA ALA A 69 4.89 1.83 -21.96
C ALA A 69 6.31 2.41 -21.86
N ASP A 70 6.42 3.66 -21.46
CA ASP A 70 7.69 4.39 -21.33
C ASP A 70 8.17 4.46 -19.87
N ALA A 71 7.47 3.78 -18.94
CA ALA A 71 7.88 3.74 -17.53
C ALA A 71 9.11 2.83 -17.33
N PRO A 72 9.91 3.07 -16.29
CA PRO A 72 10.98 2.15 -15.91
C PRO A 72 10.42 0.78 -15.50
N THR A 73 11.23 -0.26 -15.64
CA THR A 73 10.88 -1.59 -15.14
C THR A 73 11.03 -1.68 -13.61
N LEU A 74 10.44 -2.73 -13.01
CA LEU A 74 10.66 -3.01 -11.58
C LEU A 74 12.14 -3.26 -11.28
N GLU A 75 12.89 -3.91 -12.16
CA GLU A 75 14.32 -4.15 -11.99
C GLU A 75 15.09 -2.83 -11.87
N GLU A 76 14.82 -1.86 -12.76
CA GLU A 76 15.45 -0.53 -12.75
C GLU A 76 15.09 0.27 -11.49
N MET A 77 13.88 0.10 -10.94
CA MET A 77 13.39 0.85 -9.77
C MET A 77 13.55 0.10 -8.44
N SER A 78 13.90 -1.18 -8.46
CA SER A 78 13.98 -2.02 -7.25
C SER A 78 14.90 -1.45 -6.17
N GLY A 79 16.03 -0.88 -6.57
CA GLY A 79 16.97 -0.22 -5.66
C GLY A 79 16.35 0.99 -4.96
N ARG A 80 15.63 1.85 -5.70
CA ARG A 80 14.94 3.03 -5.15
C ARG A 80 13.78 2.65 -4.25
N ILE A 81 12.93 1.71 -4.69
CA ILE A 81 11.81 1.20 -3.90
C ILE A 81 12.33 0.57 -2.60
N LYS A 82 13.38 -0.25 -2.70
CA LYS A 82 14.02 -0.85 -1.54
C LYS A 82 14.54 0.21 -0.55
N ALA A 83 15.22 1.25 -1.03
CA ALA A 83 15.73 2.33 -0.17
C ALA A 83 14.59 3.05 0.57
N VAL A 84 13.44 3.30 -0.09
CA VAL A 84 12.24 3.85 0.54
C VAL A 84 11.74 2.93 1.64
N LEU A 85 11.55 1.64 1.35
CA LEU A 85 11.03 0.66 2.32
C LEU A 85 12.02 0.43 3.50
N GLU A 86 13.33 0.47 3.25
CA GLU A 86 14.37 0.34 4.28
C GLU A 86 14.51 1.58 5.17
N SER A 87 14.01 2.74 4.74
CA SER A 87 13.97 3.95 5.58
C SER A 87 12.94 3.85 6.72
N ALA A 88 12.09 2.83 6.71
CA ALA A 88 11.00 2.68 7.66
C ALA A 88 11.43 1.97 8.95
N LYS A 89 11.01 2.52 10.09
CA LYS A 89 10.84 1.81 11.37
C LYS A 89 9.43 1.22 11.47
N THR A 90 8.46 1.83 10.78
CA THR A 90 7.07 1.35 10.69
C THR A 90 6.62 1.37 9.24
N LEU A 91 6.20 0.21 8.73
CA LEU A 91 5.54 0.05 7.43
C LEU A 91 4.04 -0.03 7.66
N ILE A 92 3.27 0.70 6.87
CA ILE A 92 1.81 0.75 6.94
C ILE A 92 1.25 0.48 5.54
N GLY A 93 0.22 -0.36 5.45
CA GLY A 93 -0.52 -0.60 4.23
C GLY A 93 -1.96 -1.01 4.51
N TYR A 94 -2.74 -1.17 3.46
CA TYR A 94 -4.10 -1.71 3.51
C TYR A 94 -4.12 -3.07 2.82
N ASN A 95 -4.22 -4.17 3.57
CA ASN A 95 -3.87 -5.52 3.15
C ASN A 95 -2.34 -5.67 2.88
N THR A 96 -1.55 -5.16 3.81
CA THR A 96 -0.08 -5.09 3.75
C THR A 96 0.62 -6.40 3.30
N PRO A 97 0.13 -7.62 3.66
CA PRO A 97 0.72 -8.86 3.16
C PRO A 97 0.66 -9.02 1.64
N PHE A 98 -0.31 -8.40 0.98
CA PHE A 98 -0.41 -8.43 -0.49
C PHE A 98 0.79 -7.70 -1.12
N ASP A 99 1.00 -6.45 -0.73
CA ASP A 99 2.06 -5.59 -1.29
C ASP A 99 3.45 -6.09 -0.94
N LEU A 100 3.66 -6.50 0.31
CA LEU A 100 4.92 -7.11 0.76
C LEU A 100 5.24 -8.40 -0.03
N GLY A 101 4.22 -9.13 -0.45
CA GLY A 101 4.39 -10.31 -1.27
C GLY A 101 5.00 -9.98 -2.64
N PHE A 102 4.58 -8.89 -3.27
CA PHE A 102 5.09 -8.47 -4.58
C PHE A 102 6.52 -7.93 -4.53
N VAL A 103 6.92 -7.27 -3.44
CA VAL A 103 8.29 -6.78 -3.27
C VAL A 103 9.25 -7.79 -2.64
N SER A 104 8.77 -8.98 -2.28
CA SER A 104 9.51 -9.98 -1.48
C SER A 104 10.78 -10.53 -2.13
N SER A 105 10.95 -10.36 -3.43
CA SER A 105 12.16 -10.76 -4.18
C SER A 105 13.38 -9.87 -3.88
N PHE A 106 13.17 -8.60 -3.50
CA PHE A 106 14.25 -7.65 -3.25
C PHE A 106 14.17 -6.94 -1.89
N PHE A 107 13.02 -7.04 -1.19
CA PHE A 107 12.83 -6.45 0.13
C PHE A 107 12.02 -7.36 1.05
N ARG A 108 12.44 -7.45 2.31
CA ARG A 108 11.67 -8.03 3.42
C ARG A 108 11.88 -7.19 4.66
N PRO A 109 10.82 -6.87 5.43
CA PRO A 109 10.97 -6.13 6.67
C PRO A 109 11.92 -6.84 7.65
N GLY A 110 12.81 -6.08 8.24
CA GLY A 110 13.65 -6.56 9.35
C GLY A 110 12.82 -6.87 10.61
N LYS A 111 13.39 -7.60 11.56
CA LYS A 111 12.70 -7.99 12.82
C LYS A 111 12.30 -6.78 13.67
N ASP A 112 13.02 -5.67 13.55
CA ASP A 112 12.80 -4.44 14.30
C ASP A 112 11.85 -3.46 13.59
N VAL A 113 11.37 -3.82 12.38
CA VAL A 113 10.41 -3.02 11.62
C VAL A 113 9.00 -3.45 12.01
N ARG A 114 8.22 -2.49 12.52
CA ARG A 114 6.81 -2.71 12.79
C ARG A 114 6.01 -2.69 11.47
N VAL A 115 5.21 -3.72 11.24
CA VAL A 115 4.29 -3.78 10.09
C VAL A 115 2.87 -3.63 10.61
N ILE A 116 2.12 -2.69 10.05
CA ILE A 116 0.73 -2.40 10.38
C ILE A 116 -0.13 -2.68 9.16
N ASP A 117 -1.17 -3.49 9.34
CA ASP A 117 -2.23 -3.70 8.37
C ASP A 117 -3.49 -2.95 8.80
N VAL A 118 -3.75 -1.81 8.16
CA VAL A 118 -4.88 -0.94 8.47
C VAL A 118 -6.22 -1.63 8.20
N MET A 119 -6.29 -2.55 7.23
CA MET A 119 -7.49 -3.32 6.92
C MET A 119 -7.91 -4.18 8.12
N ILE A 120 -6.97 -4.88 8.73
CA ILE A 120 -7.22 -5.75 9.88
C ILE A 120 -7.60 -4.94 11.11
N ASP A 121 -6.86 -3.86 11.38
CA ASP A 121 -7.13 -2.99 12.52
C ASP A 121 -8.51 -2.31 12.38
N PHE A 122 -8.85 -1.85 11.17
CA PHE A 122 -10.16 -1.25 10.90
C PHE A 122 -11.31 -2.27 10.97
N ALA A 123 -11.11 -3.51 10.50
CA ALA A 123 -12.12 -4.56 10.58
C ALA A 123 -12.59 -4.80 12.02
N ARG A 124 -11.62 -4.85 12.97
CA ARG A 124 -11.91 -4.99 14.40
C ARG A 124 -12.67 -3.79 14.97
N GLN A 125 -12.32 -2.57 14.53
CA GLN A 125 -12.99 -1.36 14.99
C GLN A 125 -14.39 -1.20 14.37
N TYR A 126 -14.58 -1.61 13.11
CA TYR A 126 -15.86 -1.59 12.41
C TYR A 126 -16.85 -2.58 13.05
N GLY A 127 -16.35 -3.73 13.50
CA GLY A 127 -17.09 -4.65 14.37
C GLY A 127 -18.09 -5.58 13.67
N GLU A 128 -18.05 -5.70 12.33
CA GLU A 128 -18.87 -6.67 11.59
C GLU A 128 -18.27 -8.08 11.74
N TRP A 129 -18.92 -8.92 12.56
CA TRP A 129 -18.46 -10.29 12.81
C TRP A 129 -18.86 -11.24 11.68
N ASP A 130 -17.90 -12.04 11.19
CA ASP A 130 -18.13 -13.13 10.26
C ASP A 130 -18.08 -14.48 11.01
N SER A 131 -19.23 -15.07 11.25
CA SER A 131 -19.33 -16.33 11.99
C SER A 131 -18.78 -17.54 11.22
N TYR A 132 -18.63 -17.45 9.90
CA TYR A 132 -18.06 -18.51 9.09
C TYR A 132 -16.53 -18.56 9.22
N HIS A 133 -15.88 -17.39 9.24
CA HIS A 133 -14.43 -17.28 9.39
C HIS A 133 -13.97 -17.09 10.85
N GLU A 134 -14.92 -16.94 11.79
CA GLU A 134 -14.67 -16.69 13.22
C GLU A 134 -13.74 -15.48 13.45
N ASP A 135 -13.88 -14.43 12.62
CA ASP A 135 -13.12 -13.19 12.69
C ASP A 135 -13.97 -12.00 12.21
N TYR A 136 -13.45 -10.79 12.36
CA TYR A 136 -14.09 -9.58 11.82
C TYR A 136 -13.95 -9.51 10.31
N LYS A 137 -15.05 -9.20 9.64
CA LYS A 137 -15.10 -9.07 8.18
C LYS A 137 -14.28 -7.91 7.70
N TRP A 138 -13.34 -8.17 6.79
CA TRP A 138 -12.53 -7.16 6.16
C TRP A 138 -13.38 -6.18 5.36
N GLN A 139 -13.09 -4.91 5.51
CA GLN A 139 -13.78 -3.82 4.81
C GLN A 139 -12.88 -3.27 3.70
N LYS A 140 -13.48 -2.75 2.63
CA LYS A 140 -12.72 -2.06 1.58
C LYS A 140 -12.16 -0.74 2.10
N LEU A 141 -11.02 -0.28 1.59
CA LEU A 141 -10.42 1.01 1.95
C LEU A 141 -11.39 2.18 1.76
N VAL A 142 -12.17 2.19 0.66
CA VAL A 142 -13.23 3.21 0.45
C VAL A 142 -14.30 3.20 1.55
N THR A 143 -14.62 2.05 2.13
CA THR A 143 -15.54 1.95 3.26
C THR A 143 -14.91 2.53 4.52
N ALA A 144 -13.65 2.20 4.79
CA ALA A 144 -12.91 2.70 5.94
C ALA A 144 -12.71 4.22 5.88
N ALA A 145 -12.31 4.74 4.73
CA ALA A 145 -12.15 6.18 4.53
C ALA A 145 -13.47 6.93 4.71
N ARG A 146 -14.56 6.45 4.08
CA ARG A 146 -15.90 7.05 4.21
C ARG A 146 -16.44 7.01 5.64
N TYR A 147 -16.13 5.96 6.40
CA TYR A 147 -16.51 5.86 7.81
C TYR A 147 -15.98 7.02 8.65
N TYR A 148 -14.86 7.61 8.23
CA TYR A 148 -14.27 8.80 8.86
C TYR A 148 -14.51 10.10 8.07
N GLY A 149 -15.36 10.07 7.03
CA GLY A 149 -15.72 11.27 6.25
C GLY A 149 -14.71 11.66 5.17
N TYR A 150 -13.87 10.74 4.72
CA TYR A 150 -12.90 10.97 3.64
C TYR A 150 -13.35 10.29 2.36
N GLU A 151 -13.48 11.07 1.29
CA GLU A 151 -13.77 10.57 -0.05
C GLU A 151 -12.55 10.73 -0.95
N PHE A 152 -12.24 9.72 -1.75
CA PHE A 152 -11.12 9.71 -2.68
C PHE A 152 -11.41 8.80 -3.87
N LYS A 153 -10.61 8.93 -4.92
CA LYS A 153 -10.65 8.03 -6.07
C LYS A 153 -9.73 6.85 -5.77
N ALA A 154 -10.32 5.70 -5.48
CA ALA A 154 -9.59 4.45 -5.23
C ALA A 154 -8.95 3.89 -6.51
N HIS A 155 -8.01 2.96 -6.30
CA HIS A 155 -7.28 2.26 -7.34
C HIS A 155 -6.34 3.16 -8.16
N ASP A 156 -5.78 4.15 -7.50
CA ASP A 156 -4.54 4.84 -7.83
C ASP A 156 -3.69 4.74 -6.57
N SER A 157 -2.54 4.08 -6.65
CA SER A 157 -1.79 3.69 -5.44
C SER A 157 -1.41 4.88 -4.55
N MET A 158 -1.17 6.08 -5.10
CA MET A 158 -0.89 7.25 -4.25
C MET A 158 -2.14 7.74 -3.51
N ASN A 159 -3.31 7.70 -4.14
CA ASN A 159 -4.56 8.03 -3.46
C ASN A 159 -4.88 7.01 -2.36
N ASP A 160 -4.61 5.73 -2.63
CA ASP A 160 -4.81 4.64 -1.66
C ASP A 160 -3.83 4.76 -0.48
N VAL A 161 -2.58 5.16 -0.72
CA VAL A 161 -1.59 5.52 0.32
C VAL A 161 -2.11 6.64 1.22
N PHE A 162 -2.60 7.75 0.66
CA PHE A 162 -3.14 8.86 1.45
C PHE A 162 -4.38 8.47 2.24
N ALA A 163 -5.30 7.71 1.63
CA ALA A 163 -6.48 7.20 2.30
C ALA A 163 -6.11 6.26 3.46
N THR A 164 -5.13 5.40 3.26
CA THR A 164 -4.62 4.48 4.29
C THR A 164 -4.01 5.24 5.47
N LEU A 165 -3.15 6.24 5.20
CA LEU A 165 -2.58 7.10 6.24
C LEU A 165 -3.69 7.85 7.00
N PHE A 166 -4.68 8.39 6.28
CA PHE A 166 -5.81 9.08 6.90
C PHE A 166 -6.58 8.15 7.84
N VAL A 167 -6.97 6.97 7.38
CA VAL A 167 -7.71 5.99 8.20
C VAL A 167 -6.89 5.58 9.42
N HIS A 168 -5.60 5.27 9.25
CA HIS A 168 -4.69 4.96 10.35
C HIS A 168 -4.66 6.06 11.41
N ASN A 169 -4.53 7.32 11.00
CA ASN A 169 -4.48 8.45 11.91
C ASN A 169 -5.81 8.65 12.67
N GLN A 170 -6.96 8.49 11.99
CA GLN A 170 -8.29 8.58 12.62
C GLN A 170 -8.51 7.50 13.67
N MET A 171 -8.06 6.26 13.42
CA MET A 171 -8.15 5.17 14.39
C MET A 171 -7.33 5.47 15.65
N ARG A 172 -6.11 6.00 15.48
CA ARG A 172 -5.25 6.38 16.62
C ARG A 172 -5.86 7.48 17.47
N LEU A 173 -6.45 8.51 16.85
CA LEU A 173 -7.11 9.62 17.57
C LEU A 173 -8.27 9.11 18.42
N ARG A 174 -9.09 8.18 17.90
CA ARG A 174 -10.21 7.59 18.66
C ARG A 174 -9.74 6.75 19.83
N THR A 175 -8.69 5.94 19.64
CA THR A 175 -8.12 5.13 20.72
C THR A 175 -7.60 6.02 21.84
N ALA A 176 -6.91 7.10 21.52
CA ALA A 176 -6.42 8.06 22.51
C ALA A 176 -7.57 8.76 23.27
N ALA A 177 -8.66 9.13 22.58
CA ALA A 177 -9.83 9.75 23.20
C ALA A 177 -10.63 8.80 24.11
N SER A 178 -10.60 7.48 23.85
CA SER A 178 -11.28 6.47 24.68
C SER A 178 -10.48 6.05 25.92
N SER A 179 -9.24 6.52 26.05
CA SER A 179 -8.33 6.21 27.15
C SER A 179 -8.27 7.32 28.22
N LEU A 180 -9.03 8.41 28.02
CA LEU A 180 -9.23 9.55 28.93
C LEU A 180 -10.58 9.48 29.62
#